data_a4f70b6043af709a4d012beee0c813b5
#
_entry.id   a4f70b6043af709a4d012beee0c813b5
#
_cell.length_a   1.000
_cell.length_b   1.000
_cell.length_c   1.000
_cell.angle_alpha   90.00
_cell.angle_beta   90.00
_cell.angle_gamma   90.00
#
_symmetry.space_group_name_H-M   'P 1'
#
loop_
_entity.id
_entity.type
_entity.pdbx_description
1 polymer ?
#
loop_
_entity_poly.entity_id
_entity_poly.type
_entity_poly.pdbx_seq_one_letter_code
_entity_poly.pdbx_strand_id
1 'polypeptide(L)'
;FFASELCGKTVLDVGAATGNLTSHLLSQGYEVTAIDLSERLIAEAAKKGIVVQSLNMLDIEQLAIFNNIVCIGNTLPHLDSKTSVQLFLQKAYRQLTQKGKLILQIVNFQKYFLQKQGNYLGNLPLIANDKVKFERFYYLNDSDKIIFKTILDDTIENEELLQPIFANELTDWLIKIGFKNLKLYGNFKKDPFEAGKSMALIVSAEK
;
A
#
# COMPACT_ATOMS: atom_id res chain seq x y z
N PHE A 1 14.48 -4.64 -5.13
CA PHE A 1 14.06 -3.48 -4.34
C PHE A 1 14.23 -3.74 -2.85
N PHE A 2 13.51 -4.70 -2.28
CA PHE A 2 13.50 -4.92 -0.83
C PHE A 2 14.89 -5.23 -0.26
N ALA A 3 15.68 -6.09 -0.86
CA ALA A 3 17.02 -6.42 -0.41
C ALA A 3 17.98 -5.22 -0.25
N SER A 4 17.70 -4.11 -0.95
CA SER A 4 18.53 -2.89 -0.90
C SER A 4 17.89 -1.74 -0.12
N GLU A 5 16.62 -1.86 0.30
CA GLU A 5 15.92 -0.84 1.08
C GLU A 5 15.70 -1.27 2.54
N LEU A 6 15.48 -2.57 2.79
CA LEU A 6 15.24 -3.08 4.13
C LEU A 6 16.53 -3.17 4.96
N CYS A 7 16.39 -3.06 6.27
CA CYS A 7 17.47 -3.23 7.25
C CYS A 7 17.10 -4.34 8.26
N GLY A 8 18.06 -4.87 8.97
CA GLY A 8 17.82 -5.91 9.99
C GLY A 8 17.07 -7.13 9.44
N LYS A 9 16.28 -7.80 10.29
CA LYS A 9 15.66 -9.09 9.96
C LYS A 9 14.14 -9.09 10.08
N THR A 10 13.56 -8.29 10.97
CA THR A 10 12.12 -8.33 11.25
C THR A 10 11.34 -7.38 10.36
N VAL A 11 10.24 -7.88 9.78
CA VAL A 11 9.38 -7.12 8.86
C VAL A 11 7.92 -7.28 9.28
N LEU A 12 7.19 -6.18 9.36
CA LEU A 12 5.73 -6.16 9.39
C LEU A 12 5.20 -5.91 7.97
N ASP A 13 4.48 -6.87 7.40
CA ASP A 13 3.78 -6.76 6.11
C ASP A 13 2.32 -6.37 6.36
N VAL A 14 1.98 -5.11 6.05
CA VAL A 14 0.66 -4.50 6.32
C VAL A 14 -0.20 -4.55 5.06
N GLY A 15 -1.36 -5.22 5.14
CA GLY A 15 -2.20 -5.51 3.99
C GLY A 15 -1.59 -6.61 3.14
N ALA A 16 -1.20 -7.70 3.79
CA ALA A 16 -0.48 -8.81 3.17
C ALA A 16 -1.30 -9.57 2.13
N ALA A 17 -2.62 -9.39 2.11
CA ALA A 17 -3.56 -10.04 1.20
C ALA A 17 -3.35 -11.57 1.16
N THR A 18 -3.04 -12.13 0.01
CA THR A 18 -2.79 -13.56 -0.16
C THR A 18 -1.36 -14.00 0.20
N GLY A 19 -0.59 -13.14 0.87
CA GLY A 19 0.74 -13.43 1.40
C GLY A 19 1.87 -13.51 0.37
N ASN A 20 1.72 -12.93 -0.81
CA ASN A 20 2.75 -13.04 -1.86
C ASN A 20 4.06 -12.32 -1.46
N LEU A 21 3.98 -11.11 -0.90
CA LEU A 21 5.17 -10.41 -0.39
C LEU A 21 5.75 -11.13 0.82
N THR A 22 4.89 -11.52 1.76
CA THR A 22 5.28 -12.29 2.95
C THR A 22 6.09 -13.53 2.56
N SER A 23 5.58 -14.35 1.62
CA SER A 23 6.26 -15.56 1.12
C SER A 23 7.62 -15.23 0.51
N HIS A 24 7.69 -14.16 -0.29
CA HIS A 24 8.95 -13.73 -0.89
C HIS A 24 9.97 -13.31 0.18
N LEU A 25 9.56 -12.51 1.16
CA LEU A 25 10.46 -12.04 2.22
C LEU A 25 10.93 -13.20 3.11
N LEU A 26 10.05 -14.14 3.46
CA LEU A 26 10.42 -15.37 4.19
C LEU A 26 11.48 -16.17 3.42
N SER A 27 11.32 -16.33 2.10
CA SER A 27 12.32 -17.03 1.25
C SER A 27 13.67 -16.31 1.19
N GLN A 28 13.72 -15.02 1.47
CA GLN A 28 14.95 -14.22 1.58
C GLN A 28 15.55 -14.21 2.99
N GLY A 29 14.97 -14.98 3.93
CA GLY A 29 15.47 -15.11 5.31
C GLY A 29 15.08 -13.98 6.25
N TYR A 30 14.01 -13.23 5.94
CA TYR A 30 13.39 -12.30 6.90
C TYR A 30 12.42 -13.02 7.84
N GLU A 31 12.25 -12.47 9.02
CA GLU A 31 11.22 -12.84 9.99
C GLU A 31 10.01 -11.93 9.76
N VAL A 32 8.92 -12.47 9.22
CA VAL A 32 7.79 -11.67 8.75
C VAL A 32 6.57 -11.90 9.64
N THR A 33 6.02 -10.82 10.21
CA THR A 33 4.66 -10.76 10.71
C THR A 33 3.79 -10.13 9.63
N ALA A 34 2.72 -10.81 9.23
CA ALA A 34 1.81 -10.35 8.18
C ALA A 34 0.42 -10.10 8.76
N ILE A 35 -0.22 -8.99 8.37
CA ILE A 35 -1.57 -8.62 8.80
C ILE A 35 -2.44 -8.22 7.61
N ASP A 36 -3.73 -8.54 7.70
CA ASP A 36 -4.77 -8.10 6.75
C ASP A 36 -6.13 -8.09 7.46
N LEU A 37 -7.14 -7.42 6.90
CA LEU A 37 -8.52 -7.43 7.41
C LEU A 37 -9.44 -8.36 6.62
N SER A 38 -9.07 -8.74 5.41
CA SER A 38 -9.90 -9.55 4.54
C SER A 38 -9.80 -11.04 4.91
N GLU A 39 -10.77 -11.57 5.64
CA GLU A 39 -10.83 -12.98 5.99
C GLU A 39 -10.69 -13.90 4.77
N ARG A 40 -11.28 -13.50 3.64
CA ARG A 40 -11.17 -14.24 2.38
C ARG A 40 -9.72 -14.31 1.89
N LEU A 41 -8.97 -13.20 1.92
CA LEU A 41 -7.57 -13.17 1.49
C LEU A 41 -6.66 -13.89 2.47
N ILE A 42 -6.93 -13.79 3.77
CA ILE A 42 -6.25 -14.54 4.84
C ILE A 42 -6.43 -16.06 4.62
N ALA A 43 -7.65 -16.50 4.31
CA ALA A 43 -7.92 -17.90 4.00
C ALA A 43 -7.17 -18.38 2.75
N GLU A 44 -7.06 -17.54 1.72
CA GLU A 44 -6.25 -17.87 0.53
C GLU A 44 -4.74 -17.91 0.83
N ALA A 45 -4.22 -17.05 1.71
CA ALA A 45 -2.85 -17.13 2.18
C ALA A 45 -2.58 -18.43 2.94
N ALA A 46 -3.51 -18.83 3.82
CA ALA A 46 -3.41 -20.07 4.60
C ALA A 46 -3.33 -21.33 3.71
N LYS A 47 -4.05 -21.38 2.58
CA LYS A 47 -3.94 -22.47 1.58
C LYS A 47 -2.53 -22.61 1.00
N LYS A 48 -1.75 -21.55 1.02
CA LYS A 48 -0.33 -21.53 0.57
C LYS A 48 0.66 -21.77 1.72
N GLY A 49 0.18 -22.05 2.93
CA GLY A 49 1.00 -22.20 4.14
C GLY A 49 1.53 -20.87 4.70
N ILE A 50 0.95 -19.73 4.31
CA ILE A 50 1.34 -18.41 4.81
C ILE A 50 0.38 -17.99 5.92
N VAL A 51 0.96 -17.65 7.08
CA VAL A 51 0.19 -17.14 8.22
C VAL A 51 0.03 -15.63 8.08
N VAL A 52 -1.22 -15.17 8.01
CA VAL A 52 -1.60 -13.75 8.04
C VAL A 52 -2.58 -13.57 9.21
N GLN A 53 -2.28 -12.61 10.08
CA GLN A 53 -3.13 -12.30 11.24
C GLN A 53 -4.26 -11.35 10.83
N SER A 54 -5.47 -11.60 11.32
CA SER A 54 -6.58 -10.66 11.18
C SER A 54 -6.38 -9.49 12.15
N LEU A 55 -5.83 -8.37 11.65
CA LEU A 55 -5.54 -7.19 12.45
C LEU A 55 -5.67 -5.92 11.61
N ASN A 56 -6.32 -4.90 12.19
CA ASN A 56 -6.38 -3.58 11.57
C ASN A 56 -5.00 -2.91 11.62
N MET A 57 -4.58 -2.25 10.54
CA MET A 57 -3.33 -1.49 10.51
C MET A 57 -3.30 -0.36 11.56
N LEU A 58 -4.45 0.10 12.02
CA LEU A 58 -4.54 1.08 13.12
C LEU A 58 -4.29 0.46 14.51
N ASP A 59 -4.15 -0.86 14.61
CA ASP A 59 -3.93 -1.57 15.88
C ASP A 59 -2.55 -2.23 15.99
N ILE A 60 -1.61 -1.84 15.12
CA ILE A 60 -0.25 -2.42 15.05
C ILE A 60 0.57 -2.21 16.34
N GLU A 61 0.15 -1.32 17.23
CA GLU A 61 0.78 -1.12 18.55
C GLU A 61 0.64 -2.35 19.47
N GLN A 62 -0.24 -3.30 19.13
CA GLN A 62 -0.37 -4.60 19.80
C GLN A 62 0.75 -5.58 19.43
N LEU A 63 1.49 -5.28 18.36
CA LEU A 63 2.57 -6.12 17.85
C LEU A 63 3.93 -5.71 18.43
N ALA A 64 4.95 -6.50 18.14
CA ALA A 64 6.33 -6.19 18.48
C ALA A 64 6.86 -4.98 17.68
N ILE A 65 8.05 -4.50 18.05
CA ILE A 65 8.80 -3.49 17.30
C ILE A 65 9.57 -4.17 16.18
N PHE A 66 9.57 -3.57 14.98
CA PHE A 66 10.15 -4.13 13.77
C PHE A 66 11.34 -3.31 13.25
N ASN A 67 12.24 -3.97 12.53
CA ASN A 67 13.24 -3.25 11.73
C ASN A 67 12.60 -2.58 10.53
N ASN A 68 11.56 -3.18 9.95
CA ASN A 68 10.91 -2.68 8.76
C ASN A 68 9.38 -2.81 8.88
N ILE A 69 8.67 -1.82 8.38
CA ILE A 69 7.22 -1.89 8.13
C ILE A 69 7.00 -1.65 6.64
N VAL A 70 6.31 -2.56 5.99
CA VAL A 70 6.01 -2.50 4.56
C VAL A 70 4.50 -2.49 4.37
N CYS A 71 3.98 -1.48 3.66
CA CYS A 71 2.56 -1.34 3.33
C CYS A 71 2.47 -1.01 1.83
N ILE A 72 2.26 -2.03 1.01
CA ILE A 72 2.24 -1.92 -0.46
C ILE A 72 0.92 -2.44 -1.04
N GLY A 73 0.78 -2.45 -2.36
CA GLY A 73 -0.43 -2.93 -3.02
C GLY A 73 -1.60 -1.96 -2.94
N ASN A 74 -1.33 -0.67 -2.73
CA ASN A 74 -2.36 0.36 -2.55
C ASN A 74 -3.20 0.18 -1.28
N THR A 75 -2.66 -0.45 -0.24
CA THR A 75 -3.38 -0.74 1.02
C THR A 75 -3.69 0.54 1.81
N LEU A 76 -2.75 1.48 1.91
CA LEU A 76 -2.89 2.69 2.72
C LEU A 76 -4.14 3.54 2.37
N PRO A 77 -4.52 3.72 1.09
CA PRO A 77 -5.72 4.45 0.69
C PRO A 77 -7.06 3.84 1.14
N HIS A 78 -7.10 2.60 1.63
CA HIS A 78 -8.31 2.00 2.19
C HIS A 78 -8.68 2.55 3.58
N LEU A 79 -7.81 3.33 4.22
CA LEU A 79 -8.17 4.07 5.43
C LEU A 79 -9.22 5.14 5.09
N ASP A 80 -10.15 5.34 6.01
CA ASP A 80 -11.36 6.15 5.83
C ASP A 80 -11.10 7.65 5.71
N SER A 81 -9.96 8.14 6.21
CA SER A 81 -9.65 9.57 6.27
C SER A 81 -8.15 9.86 6.24
N LYS A 82 -7.79 11.08 5.86
CA LYS A 82 -6.41 11.58 5.99
C LYS A 82 -5.91 11.55 7.45
N THR A 83 -6.82 11.75 8.40
CA THR A 83 -6.50 11.65 9.83
C THR A 83 -6.12 10.22 10.21
N SER A 84 -6.85 9.21 9.74
CA SER A 84 -6.53 7.79 9.95
C SER A 84 -5.21 7.40 9.28
N VAL A 85 -4.93 7.96 8.09
CA VAL A 85 -3.62 7.78 7.44
C VAL A 85 -2.49 8.33 8.31
N GLN A 86 -2.61 9.57 8.82
CA GLN A 86 -1.61 10.17 9.69
C GLN A 86 -1.45 9.38 11.01
N LEU A 87 -2.55 8.88 11.56
CA LEU A 87 -2.52 8.03 12.76
C LEU A 87 -1.74 6.73 12.51
N PHE A 88 -1.99 6.05 11.38
CA PHE A 88 -1.20 4.88 10.99
C PHE A 88 0.29 5.21 10.87
N LEU A 89 0.65 6.31 10.19
CA LEU A 89 2.05 6.71 10.03
C LEU A 89 2.74 7.00 11.37
N GLN A 90 2.04 7.62 12.33
CA GLN A 90 2.55 7.85 13.69
C GLN A 90 2.79 6.54 14.44
N LYS A 91 1.84 5.60 14.34
CA LYS A 91 1.96 4.27 14.95
C LYS A 91 3.10 3.48 14.30
N ALA A 92 3.22 3.50 12.97
CA ALA A 92 4.33 2.89 12.27
C ALA A 92 5.69 3.46 12.71
N TYR A 93 5.79 4.79 12.90
CA TYR A 93 7.01 5.39 13.44
C TYR A 93 7.36 4.85 14.83
N ARG A 94 6.38 4.70 15.73
CA ARG A 94 6.61 4.16 17.09
C ARG A 94 7.04 2.70 17.03
N GLN A 95 6.45 1.89 16.16
CA GLN A 95 6.69 0.44 16.01
C GLN A 95 7.97 0.10 15.22
N LEU A 96 8.71 1.10 14.74
CA LEU A 96 10.02 0.89 14.12
C LEU A 96 11.16 1.00 15.14
N THR A 97 12.19 0.17 14.97
CA THR A 97 13.49 0.35 15.65
C THR A 97 14.15 1.66 15.23
N GLN A 98 15.16 2.13 15.95
CA GLN A 98 16.01 3.23 15.49
C GLN A 98 16.68 2.85 14.16
N LYS A 99 16.68 3.76 13.18
CA LYS A 99 17.09 3.54 11.79
C LYS A 99 16.24 2.49 11.04
N GLY A 100 15.11 2.09 11.61
CA GLY A 100 14.15 1.21 10.97
C GLY A 100 13.52 1.86 9.73
N LYS A 101 13.00 1.06 8.81
CA LYS A 101 12.50 1.50 7.50
C LYS A 101 10.99 1.36 7.39
N LEU A 102 10.35 2.40 6.87
CA LEU A 102 8.98 2.36 6.39
C LEU A 102 8.98 2.36 4.86
N ILE A 103 8.37 1.35 4.26
CA ILE A 103 8.16 1.28 2.80
C ILE A 103 6.67 1.36 2.54
N LEU A 104 6.27 2.36 1.78
CA LEU A 104 4.89 2.55 1.35
C LEU A 104 4.81 2.45 -0.18
N GLN A 105 3.75 1.83 -0.71
CA GLN A 105 3.44 1.93 -2.14
C GLN A 105 1.93 2.12 -2.31
N ILE A 106 1.59 3.20 -3.02
CA ILE A 106 0.23 3.53 -3.42
C ILE A 106 0.18 3.82 -4.92
N VAL A 107 -1.02 3.85 -5.46
CA VAL A 107 -1.26 4.39 -6.81
C VAL A 107 -0.94 5.90 -6.80
N ASN A 108 -0.29 6.38 -7.84
CA ASN A 108 -0.07 7.82 -8.02
C ASN A 108 -1.36 8.50 -8.48
N PHE A 109 -2.23 8.84 -7.52
CA PHE A 109 -3.51 9.49 -7.84
C PHE A 109 -3.33 10.86 -8.50
N GLN A 110 -2.21 11.56 -8.27
CA GLN A 110 -1.97 12.87 -8.90
C GLN A 110 -1.98 12.79 -10.43
N LYS A 111 -1.44 11.72 -11.01
CA LYS A 111 -1.51 11.46 -12.44
C LYS A 111 -2.96 11.41 -12.93
N TYR A 112 -3.81 10.68 -12.21
CA TYR A 112 -5.22 10.51 -12.56
C TYR A 112 -6.01 11.83 -12.39
N PHE A 113 -5.74 12.60 -11.35
CA PHE A 113 -6.36 13.91 -11.14
C PHE A 113 -5.98 14.93 -12.23
N LEU A 114 -4.76 14.88 -12.76
CA LEU A 114 -4.33 15.73 -13.88
C LEU A 114 -5.03 15.41 -15.21
N GLN A 115 -5.55 14.19 -15.35
CA GLN A 115 -6.22 13.71 -16.57
C GLN A 115 -7.76 13.63 -16.43
N LYS A 116 -8.30 14.11 -15.30
CA LYS A 116 -9.71 14.02 -14.93
C LYS A 116 -10.64 14.59 -15.98
N GLN A 117 -11.72 13.85 -16.31
CA GLN A 117 -12.82 14.28 -17.17
C GLN A 117 -14.16 14.10 -16.41
N GLY A 118 -14.75 15.21 -15.97
CA GLY A 118 -15.89 15.14 -15.06
C GLY A 118 -15.51 14.46 -13.75
N ASN A 119 -16.20 13.40 -13.37
CA ASN A 119 -15.87 12.55 -12.24
C ASN A 119 -14.97 11.34 -12.59
N TYR A 120 -14.76 11.05 -13.88
CA TYR A 120 -13.89 9.96 -14.31
C TYR A 120 -12.42 10.37 -14.21
N LEU A 121 -11.65 9.59 -13.45
CA LEU A 121 -10.22 9.81 -13.23
C LEU A 121 -9.35 8.98 -14.18
N GLY A 122 -9.82 7.81 -14.60
CA GLY A 122 -9.08 6.92 -15.48
C GLY A 122 -9.26 5.44 -15.13
N ASN A 123 -8.50 4.58 -15.80
CA ASN A 123 -8.51 3.14 -15.58
C ASN A 123 -7.08 2.59 -15.47
N LEU A 124 -6.96 1.44 -14.83
CA LEU A 124 -5.74 0.63 -14.87
C LEU A 124 -5.72 -0.22 -16.16
N PRO A 125 -4.53 -0.65 -16.61
CA PRO A 125 -4.44 -1.55 -17.76
C PRO A 125 -5.32 -2.79 -17.58
N LEU A 126 -6.08 -3.14 -18.64
CA LEU A 126 -6.88 -4.36 -18.64
C LEU A 126 -6.01 -5.59 -18.40
N ILE A 127 -6.46 -6.45 -17.48
CA ILE A 127 -5.92 -7.80 -17.34
C ILE A 127 -6.88 -8.75 -18.03
N ALA A 128 -6.45 -9.34 -19.15
CA ALA A 128 -7.24 -10.31 -19.88
C ALA A 128 -6.36 -11.49 -20.32
N ASN A 129 -6.86 -12.70 -20.08
CA ASN A 129 -6.29 -13.98 -20.55
C ASN A 129 -7.42 -15.01 -20.67
N ASP A 130 -7.11 -16.26 -21.03
CA ASP A 130 -8.09 -17.32 -21.23
C ASP A 130 -8.93 -17.67 -19.99
N LYS A 131 -8.55 -17.18 -18.81
CA LYS A 131 -9.19 -17.51 -17.52
C LYS A 131 -9.89 -16.35 -16.87
N VAL A 132 -9.52 -15.10 -17.19
CA VAL A 132 -10.03 -13.93 -16.48
C VAL A 132 -9.96 -12.68 -17.33
N LYS A 133 -11.02 -11.88 -17.26
CA LYS A 133 -11.05 -10.48 -17.71
C LYS A 133 -11.28 -9.59 -16.50
N PHE A 134 -10.35 -8.70 -16.20
CA PHE A 134 -10.43 -7.86 -15.02
C PHE A 134 -10.19 -6.40 -15.37
N GLU A 135 -11.24 -5.58 -15.25
CA GLU A 135 -11.26 -4.16 -15.53
C GLU A 135 -11.28 -3.37 -14.20
N ARG A 136 -10.61 -2.23 -14.17
CA ARG A 136 -10.45 -1.43 -12.95
C ARG A 136 -10.48 0.04 -13.31
N PHE A 137 -11.42 0.78 -12.69
CA PHE A 137 -11.69 2.17 -12.97
C PHE A 137 -11.61 3.01 -11.69
N TYR A 138 -11.27 4.28 -11.86
CA TYR A 138 -11.27 5.27 -10.79
C TYR A 138 -12.24 6.40 -11.13
N TYR A 139 -13.11 6.72 -10.18
CA TYR A 139 -14.02 7.87 -10.25
C TYR A 139 -13.87 8.71 -8.98
N LEU A 140 -14.14 10.02 -9.08
CA LEU A 140 -14.22 10.90 -7.94
C LEU A 140 -15.70 10.99 -7.49
N ASN A 141 -15.96 10.84 -6.22
CA ASN A 141 -17.29 11.09 -5.66
C ASN A 141 -17.42 12.54 -5.15
N ASP A 142 -18.63 12.92 -4.70
CA ASP A 142 -18.94 14.26 -4.21
C ASP A 142 -18.23 14.62 -2.88
N SER A 143 -17.63 13.66 -2.20
CA SER A 143 -16.88 13.85 -0.95
C SER A 143 -15.35 13.78 -1.15
N ASP A 144 -14.87 14.02 -2.37
CA ASP A 144 -13.46 13.97 -2.75
C ASP A 144 -12.77 12.63 -2.45
N LYS A 145 -13.55 11.53 -2.37
CA LYS A 145 -13.05 10.17 -2.31
C LYS A 145 -12.98 9.56 -3.69
N ILE A 146 -12.09 8.59 -3.87
CA ILE A 146 -12.00 7.80 -5.09
C ILE A 146 -12.90 6.58 -4.96
N ILE A 147 -13.84 6.41 -5.88
CA ILE A 147 -14.54 5.14 -6.10
C ILE A 147 -13.62 4.29 -6.97
N PHE A 148 -13.12 3.20 -6.40
CA PHE A 148 -12.41 2.16 -7.13
C PHE A 148 -13.40 1.09 -7.55
N LYS A 149 -13.82 1.15 -8.83
CA LYS A 149 -14.72 0.19 -9.42
C LYS A 149 -13.93 -0.91 -10.12
N THR A 150 -14.29 -2.16 -9.85
CA THR A 150 -13.71 -3.34 -10.51
C THR A 150 -14.81 -4.16 -11.17
N ILE A 151 -14.51 -4.72 -12.34
CA ILE A 151 -15.41 -5.61 -13.08
C ILE A 151 -14.62 -6.88 -13.43
N LEU A 152 -15.09 -8.01 -12.94
CA LEU A 152 -14.52 -9.32 -13.23
C LEU A 152 -15.44 -10.09 -14.15
N ASP A 153 -14.88 -10.57 -15.28
CA ASP A 153 -15.56 -11.39 -16.28
C ASP A 153 -16.90 -10.78 -16.77
N ASP A 154 -16.93 -9.46 -16.95
CA ASP A 154 -18.06 -8.64 -17.39
C ASP A 154 -19.33 -8.73 -16.50
N THR A 155 -19.29 -9.42 -15.39
CA THR A 155 -20.48 -9.75 -14.58
C THR A 155 -20.36 -9.42 -13.09
N ILE A 156 -19.18 -9.53 -12.49
CA ILE A 156 -18.99 -9.31 -11.06
C ILE A 156 -18.43 -7.91 -10.85
N GLU A 157 -19.27 -7.01 -10.38
CA GLU A 157 -18.86 -5.65 -10.03
C GLU A 157 -18.58 -5.54 -8.53
N ASN A 158 -17.54 -4.77 -8.18
CA ASN A 158 -17.25 -4.36 -6.81
C ASN A 158 -16.81 -2.90 -6.80
N GLU A 159 -17.20 -2.16 -5.76
CA GLU A 159 -16.79 -0.78 -5.55
C GLU A 159 -16.23 -0.60 -4.14
N GLU A 160 -15.12 0.09 -4.05
CA GLU A 160 -14.47 0.45 -2.80
C GLU A 160 -14.15 1.93 -2.76
N LEU A 161 -14.27 2.55 -1.59
CA LEU A 161 -13.90 3.95 -1.40
C LEU A 161 -12.44 4.03 -0.97
N LEU A 162 -11.64 4.81 -1.70
CA LEU A 162 -10.25 5.06 -1.38
C LEU A 162 -10.05 6.53 -1.00
N GLN A 163 -9.21 6.75 0.00
CA GLN A 163 -8.73 8.08 0.35
C GLN A 163 -7.62 8.50 -0.62
N PRO A 164 -7.79 9.54 -1.46
CA PRO A 164 -6.69 10.03 -2.27
C PRO A 164 -5.58 10.60 -1.38
N ILE A 165 -4.35 10.17 -1.66
CA ILE A 165 -3.13 10.60 -0.97
C ILE A 165 -2.15 11.05 -2.05
N PHE A 166 -1.67 12.29 -1.95
CA PHE A 166 -0.70 12.87 -2.88
C PHE A 166 0.71 12.85 -2.30
N ALA A 167 1.72 12.86 -3.18
CA ALA A 167 3.11 12.74 -2.80
C ALA A 167 3.56 13.84 -1.83
N ASN A 168 3.17 15.09 -2.07
CA ASN A 168 3.49 16.23 -1.21
C ASN A 168 2.87 16.08 0.19
N GLU A 169 1.59 15.70 0.28
CA GLU A 169 0.92 15.50 1.57
C GLU A 169 1.60 14.37 2.36
N LEU A 170 1.86 13.24 1.70
CA LEU A 170 2.48 12.08 2.34
C LEU A 170 3.89 12.39 2.85
N THR A 171 4.70 13.08 2.05
CA THR A 171 6.05 13.49 2.47
C THR A 171 6.02 14.49 3.61
N ASP A 172 5.12 15.47 3.58
CA ASP A 172 4.96 16.45 4.65
C ASP A 172 4.56 15.78 5.99
N TRP A 173 3.64 14.81 5.94
CA TRP A 173 3.24 14.05 7.13
C TRP A 173 4.40 13.22 7.69
N LEU A 174 5.14 12.52 6.82
CA LEU A 174 6.29 11.72 7.25
C LEU A 174 7.37 12.59 7.90
N ILE A 175 7.71 13.73 7.31
CA ILE A 175 8.70 14.67 7.86
C ILE A 175 8.23 15.22 9.23
N LYS A 176 6.97 15.64 9.34
CA LYS A 176 6.39 16.15 10.60
C LYS A 176 6.37 15.11 11.72
N ILE A 177 6.22 13.82 11.38
CA ILE A 177 6.27 12.72 12.35
C ILE A 177 7.70 12.45 12.82
N GLY A 178 8.71 12.77 12.01
CA GLY A 178 10.12 12.61 12.37
C GLY A 178 10.89 11.63 11.47
N PHE A 179 10.26 11.11 10.41
CA PHE A 179 10.97 10.31 9.42
C PHE A 179 11.99 11.14 8.66
N LYS A 180 13.10 10.50 8.30
CA LYS A 180 14.25 11.10 7.61
C LYS A 180 14.59 10.30 6.36
N ASN A 181 15.54 10.79 5.57
CA ASN A 181 16.10 10.08 4.42
C ASN A 181 15.02 9.57 3.44
N LEU A 182 13.97 10.39 3.23
CA LEU A 182 12.87 10.04 2.33
C LEU A 182 13.37 9.90 0.89
N LYS A 183 13.03 8.79 0.26
CA LYS A 183 13.27 8.52 -1.15
C LYS A 183 11.94 8.21 -1.83
N LEU A 184 11.69 8.82 -2.97
CA LEU A 184 10.48 8.64 -3.76
C LEU A 184 10.81 7.98 -5.10
N TYR A 185 10.12 6.88 -5.39
CA TYR A 185 10.29 6.13 -6.63
C TYR A 185 8.96 5.96 -7.36
N GLY A 186 9.03 5.90 -8.69
CA GLY A 186 7.89 5.66 -9.56
C GLY A 186 7.55 4.17 -9.75
N ASN A 187 8.48 3.29 -9.40
CA ASN A 187 8.34 1.84 -9.49
C ASN A 187 9.39 1.10 -8.63
N PHE A 188 9.27 -0.22 -8.56
CA PHE A 188 10.21 -1.07 -7.80
C PHE A 188 11.59 -1.27 -8.48
N LYS A 189 11.82 -0.68 -9.67
CA LYS A 189 13.16 -0.58 -10.30
C LYS A 189 13.94 0.62 -9.80
N LYS A 190 13.32 1.45 -8.92
CA LYS A 190 13.87 2.69 -8.35
C LYS A 190 13.98 3.84 -9.36
N ASP A 191 13.18 3.82 -10.43
CA ASP A 191 13.07 5.00 -11.27
C ASP A 191 12.52 6.17 -10.45
N PRO A 192 13.01 7.40 -10.66
CA PRO A 192 12.54 8.57 -9.94
C PRO A 192 11.03 8.75 -10.05
N PHE A 193 10.39 9.19 -8.97
CA PHE A 193 8.97 9.52 -9.00
C PHE A 193 8.71 10.80 -9.82
N GLU A 194 7.80 10.72 -10.78
CA GLU A 194 7.31 11.85 -11.55
C GLU A 194 5.78 11.94 -11.40
N ALA A 195 5.28 13.00 -10.76
CA ALA A 195 3.88 13.15 -10.39
C ALA A 195 2.88 12.98 -11.56
N GLY A 196 3.22 13.50 -12.75
CA GLY A 196 2.36 13.40 -13.95
C GLY A 196 2.52 12.11 -14.76
N LYS A 197 3.51 11.25 -14.46
CA LYS A 197 3.85 10.11 -15.32
C LYS A 197 3.85 8.77 -14.59
N SER A 198 4.46 8.71 -13.40
CA SER A 198 4.60 7.46 -12.66
C SER A 198 3.25 6.82 -12.39
N MET A 199 3.18 5.49 -12.48
CA MET A 199 1.95 4.75 -12.16
C MET A 199 1.77 4.56 -10.65
N ALA A 200 2.86 4.46 -9.94
CA ALA A 200 2.88 4.32 -8.49
C ALA A 200 3.68 5.44 -7.83
N LEU A 201 3.39 5.68 -6.58
CA LEU A 201 4.24 6.39 -5.64
C LEU A 201 4.77 5.36 -4.63
N ILE A 202 6.08 5.17 -4.61
CA ILE A 202 6.77 4.36 -3.61
C ILE A 202 7.60 5.29 -2.75
N VAL A 203 7.42 5.21 -1.45
CA VAL A 203 8.19 5.98 -0.47
C VAL A 203 8.99 5.03 0.40
N SER A 204 10.30 5.27 0.51
CA SER A 204 11.18 4.67 1.51
C SER A 204 11.57 5.76 2.50
N ALA A 205 11.31 5.55 3.78
CA ALA A 205 11.59 6.52 4.83
C ALA A 205 12.28 5.83 6.02
N GLU A 206 13.11 6.55 6.76
CA GLU A 206 13.87 6.05 7.91
C GLU A 206 13.44 6.75 9.20
N LYS A 207 13.30 5.97 10.29
CA LYS A 207 13.07 6.52 11.64
C LYS A 207 14.33 7.14 12.23
#